data_4b6bd292a5b5215a0d32ac20cea83cea
#
_entry.id   4b6bd292a5b5215a0d32ac20cea83cea
#
_cell.length_a   1.000
_cell.length_b   1.000
_cell.length_c   1.000
_cell.angle_alpha   90.00
_cell.angle_beta   90.00
_cell.angle_gamma   90.00
#
_symmetry.space_group_name_H-M   'P 1'
#
loop_
_entity.id
_entity.type
_entity.pdbx_description
1 polymer ?
#
loop_
_entity_poly.entity_id
_entity_poly.type
_entity_poly.pdbx_seq_one_letter_code
_entity_poly.pdbx_strand_id
1 'polypeptide(L)'
;MTVNGVQISEFNLLASCIIYSVLLLLTLAVGVIAAILLHDKAGRREKKRMRALAARAESDPIARARLDKLRRKAGRGRKDRIFSNITIWGLLAVLIAVNLCFATIPCWADYATKDYVVYTGNFTAHDYMKRDHIILEDGTYLHGRGGYNDGDWFGKVVYSRRSRIVLNKRD
;
A
#
# COMPACT_ATOMS: atom_id res chain seq x y z
N MET A 1 -7.15 -27.00 -13.27
CA MET A 1 -8.39 -27.31 -12.54
C MET A 1 -9.57 -26.85 -13.39
N THR A 2 -10.69 -27.55 -13.35
CA THR A 2 -11.91 -27.17 -14.09
C THR A 2 -13.02 -26.84 -13.11
N VAL A 3 -13.72 -25.73 -13.34
CA VAL A 3 -14.90 -25.32 -12.57
C VAL A 3 -16.05 -25.16 -13.56
N ASN A 4 -17.11 -25.96 -13.40
CA ASN A 4 -18.26 -26.00 -14.31
C ASN A 4 -17.87 -26.13 -15.80
N GLY A 5 -16.86 -26.98 -16.11
CA GLY A 5 -16.37 -27.22 -17.46
C GLY A 5 -15.44 -26.16 -18.03
N VAL A 6 -15.15 -25.07 -17.29
CA VAL A 6 -14.18 -24.04 -17.69
C VAL A 6 -12.82 -24.32 -17.10
N GLN A 7 -11.77 -24.32 -17.90
CA GLN A 7 -10.40 -24.41 -17.41
C GLN A 7 -10.00 -23.13 -16.69
N ILE A 8 -9.54 -23.27 -15.44
CA ILE A 8 -9.07 -22.15 -14.64
C ILE A 8 -7.59 -22.28 -14.32
N SER A 9 -6.90 -21.16 -14.27
CA SER A 9 -5.51 -21.06 -13.83
C SER A 9 -5.45 -20.35 -12.47
N GLU A 10 -5.21 -21.12 -11.43
CA GLU A 10 -4.98 -20.56 -10.08
C GLU A 10 -3.68 -19.74 -10.00
N PHE A 11 -2.83 -19.85 -11.03
CA PHE A 11 -1.57 -19.12 -11.08
C PHE A 11 -1.77 -17.60 -11.01
N ASN A 12 -2.80 -17.07 -11.67
CA ASN A 12 -3.11 -15.64 -11.62
C ASN A 12 -3.49 -15.18 -10.20
N LEU A 13 -4.26 -15.99 -9.49
CA LEU A 13 -4.65 -15.72 -8.11
C LEU A 13 -3.43 -15.77 -7.18
N LEU A 14 -2.64 -16.84 -7.26
CA LEU A 14 -1.44 -17.00 -6.47
C LEU A 14 -0.42 -15.86 -6.73
N ALA A 15 -0.20 -15.52 -7.99
CA ALA A 15 0.68 -14.42 -8.37
C ALA A 15 0.19 -13.08 -7.77
N SER A 16 -1.11 -12.83 -7.78
CA SER A 16 -1.70 -11.63 -7.16
C SER A 16 -1.53 -11.63 -5.65
N CYS A 17 -1.73 -12.77 -4.96
CA CYS A 17 -1.49 -12.90 -3.52
C CYS A 17 -0.03 -12.55 -3.16
N ILE A 18 0.92 -13.07 -3.93
CA ILE A 18 2.34 -12.80 -3.73
C ILE A 18 2.64 -11.32 -3.96
N ILE A 19 2.16 -10.74 -5.06
CA ILE A 19 2.38 -9.32 -5.40
C ILE A 19 1.85 -8.42 -4.29
N TYR A 20 0.62 -8.62 -3.81
CA TYR A 20 0.05 -7.80 -2.73
C TYR A 20 0.80 -7.96 -1.42
N SER A 21 1.26 -9.18 -1.09
CA SER A 21 2.09 -9.42 0.09
C SER A 21 3.45 -8.72 0.01
N VAL A 22 4.09 -8.76 -1.17
CA VAL A 22 5.37 -8.04 -1.40
C VAL A 22 5.18 -6.53 -1.32
N LEU A 23 4.11 -5.98 -1.91
CA LEU A 23 3.80 -4.56 -1.82
C LEU A 23 3.56 -4.12 -0.37
N LEU A 24 2.90 -4.95 0.43
CA LEU A 24 2.70 -4.71 1.86
C LEU A 24 4.03 -4.66 2.61
N LEU A 25 4.92 -5.63 2.38
CA LEU A 25 6.25 -5.67 3.00
C LEU A 25 7.12 -4.48 2.59
N LEU A 26 7.08 -4.08 1.31
CA LEU A 26 7.79 -2.91 0.82
C LEU A 26 7.26 -1.62 1.47
N THR A 27 5.95 -1.48 1.60
CA THR A 27 5.34 -0.32 2.27
C THR A 27 5.77 -0.23 3.72
N LEU A 28 5.80 -1.35 4.44
CA LEU A 28 6.32 -1.43 5.81
C LEU A 28 7.80 -1.05 5.89
N ALA A 29 8.64 -1.63 5.02
CA ALA A 29 10.07 -1.35 5.01
C ALA A 29 10.37 0.13 4.73
N VAL A 30 9.74 0.72 3.72
CA VAL A 30 9.88 2.15 3.39
C VAL A 30 9.42 3.02 4.56
N GLY A 31 8.29 2.69 5.20
CA GLY A 31 7.80 3.41 6.36
C GLY A 31 8.77 3.40 7.54
N VAL A 32 9.33 2.24 7.86
CA VAL A 32 10.34 2.09 8.93
C VAL A 32 11.61 2.87 8.61
N ILE A 33 12.14 2.75 7.38
CA ILE A 33 13.33 3.49 6.95
C ILE A 33 13.09 5.00 7.01
N ALA A 34 11.96 5.47 6.50
CA ALA A 34 11.60 6.89 6.56
C ALA A 34 11.52 7.40 8.00
N ALA A 35 10.91 6.63 8.91
CA ALA A 35 10.82 6.97 10.32
C ALA A 35 12.20 7.08 10.99
N ILE A 36 13.09 6.11 10.73
CA ILE A 36 14.47 6.13 11.26
C ILE A 36 15.24 7.36 10.74
N LEU A 37 15.16 7.61 9.43
CA LEU A 37 15.88 8.74 8.80
C LEU A 37 15.39 10.11 9.29
N LEU A 38 14.08 10.27 9.47
CA LEU A 38 13.49 11.51 9.96
C LEU A 38 13.83 11.74 11.44
N HIS A 39 13.81 10.68 12.24
CA HIS A 39 14.16 10.77 13.67
C HIS A 39 15.64 11.14 13.88
N ASP A 40 16.55 10.53 13.12
CA ASP A 40 18.00 10.67 13.30
C ASP A 40 18.54 12.03 12.82
N LYS A 41 18.12 12.50 11.64
CA LYS A 41 18.64 13.75 11.05
C LYS A 41 18.27 15.00 11.83
N ALA A 42 17.03 15.07 12.34
CA ALA A 42 16.56 16.27 13.03
C ALA A 42 17.18 16.42 14.43
N GLY A 43 17.33 15.30 15.16
CA GLY A 43 17.86 15.30 16.52
C GLY A 43 19.37 15.56 16.60
N ARG A 44 20.16 14.95 15.69
CA ARG A 44 21.63 15.07 15.71
C ARG A 44 22.12 16.48 15.39
N ARG A 45 21.54 17.16 14.40
CA ARG A 45 21.94 18.53 14.03
C ARG A 45 21.67 19.55 15.13
N GLU A 46 20.51 19.44 15.77
CA GLU A 46 20.11 20.36 16.85
C GLU A 46 20.93 20.12 18.12
N LYS A 47 21.16 18.85 18.47
CA LYS A 47 22.00 18.47 19.61
C LYS A 47 23.45 18.94 19.44
N LYS A 48 23.99 18.85 18.20
CA LYS A 48 25.33 19.35 17.87
C LYS A 48 25.45 20.88 17.98
N ARG A 49 24.43 21.61 17.50
CA ARG A 49 24.37 23.07 17.62
C ARG A 49 24.21 23.54 19.08
N MET A 50 23.37 22.88 19.87
CA MET A 50 23.22 23.20 21.28
C MET A 50 24.48 22.93 22.09
N ARG A 51 25.20 21.84 21.81
CA ARG A 51 26.51 21.55 22.46
C ARG A 51 27.55 22.59 22.13
N ALA A 52 27.67 23.00 20.86
CA ALA A 52 28.64 24.01 20.44
C ALA A 52 28.36 25.40 21.04
N LEU A 53 27.08 25.77 21.20
CA LEU A 53 26.67 27.00 21.86
C LEU A 53 26.83 26.93 23.39
N ALA A 54 26.58 25.80 24.00
CA ALA A 54 26.76 25.61 25.43
C ALA A 54 28.24 25.78 25.84
N ALA A 55 29.16 25.24 25.05
CA ALA A 55 30.61 25.41 25.29
C ALA A 55 31.07 26.89 25.20
N ARG A 56 30.39 27.72 24.39
CA ARG A 56 30.70 29.16 24.27
C ARG A 56 29.93 30.03 25.27
N ALA A 57 28.87 29.54 25.85
CA ALA A 57 27.99 30.29 26.74
C ALA A 57 28.60 30.57 28.13
N GLU A 58 29.73 29.92 28.47
CA GLU A 58 30.47 30.17 29.72
C GLU A 58 31.21 31.50 29.65
N SER A 59 31.75 31.87 28.48
CA SER A 59 32.57 33.08 28.29
C SER A 59 31.86 34.23 27.54
N ASP A 60 30.75 33.96 26.86
CA ASP A 60 30.07 34.92 26.00
C ASP A 60 28.58 35.08 26.36
N PRO A 61 28.16 36.26 26.90
CA PRO A 61 26.78 36.54 27.23
C PRO A 61 25.83 36.49 26.01
N ILE A 62 26.32 36.82 24.80
CA ILE A 62 25.53 36.75 23.56
C ILE A 62 25.27 35.29 23.20
N ALA A 63 26.26 34.38 23.38
CA ALA A 63 26.08 32.97 23.15
C ALA A 63 25.07 32.37 24.13
N ARG A 64 25.03 32.82 25.39
CA ARG A 64 24.06 32.43 26.41
C ARG A 64 22.63 32.81 26.03
N ALA A 65 22.40 34.05 25.58
CA ALA A 65 21.08 34.50 25.11
C ALA A 65 20.60 33.73 23.87
N ARG A 66 21.51 33.40 22.94
CA ARG A 66 21.21 32.55 21.77
C ARG A 66 20.87 31.10 22.18
N LEU A 67 21.54 30.54 23.16
CA LEU A 67 21.27 29.20 23.69
C LEU A 67 19.87 29.13 24.31
N ASP A 68 19.47 30.13 25.09
CA ASP A 68 18.14 30.19 25.72
C ASP A 68 17.03 30.36 24.67
N LYS A 69 17.25 31.17 23.65
CA LYS A 69 16.34 31.30 22.51
C LYS A 69 16.18 29.96 21.75
N LEU A 70 17.27 29.24 21.54
CA LEU A 70 17.24 27.90 20.90
C LEU A 70 16.56 26.86 21.78
N ARG A 71 16.79 26.86 23.11
CA ARG A 71 16.07 25.97 24.06
C ARG A 71 14.56 26.19 24.02
N ARG A 72 14.10 27.45 24.02
CA ARG A 72 12.66 27.78 23.89
C ARG A 72 12.10 27.34 22.54
N LYS A 73 12.86 27.53 21.45
CA LYS A 73 12.45 27.10 20.11
C LYS A 73 12.44 25.56 19.98
N ALA A 74 13.40 24.87 20.59
CA ALA A 74 13.46 23.42 20.64
C ALA A 74 12.26 22.80 21.40
N GLY A 75 11.79 23.44 22.46
CA GLY A 75 10.58 23.03 23.18
C GLY A 75 9.32 23.10 22.32
N ARG A 76 9.16 24.16 21.52
CA ARG A 76 8.05 24.28 20.54
C ARG A 76 8.19 23.29 19.39
N GLY A 77 9.35 23.21 18.78
CA GLY A 77 9.61 22.28 17.67
C GLY A 77 9.53 20.79 18.06
N ARG A 78 9.58 20.46 19.35
CA ARG A 78 9.33 19.10 19.84
C ARG A 78 7.86 18.70 19.71
N LYS A 79 6.92 19.62 19.98
CA LYS A 79 5.49 19.39 19.82
C LYS A 79 5.14 19.20 18.33
N ASP A 80 5.68 20.05 17.46
CA ASP A 80 5.45 19.98 16.00
C ASP A 80 6.02 18.68 15.40
N ARG A 81 7.17 18.20 15.91
CA ARG A 81 7.74 16.89 15.50
C ARG A 81 6.92 15.70 15.97
N ILE A 82 6.39 15.76 17.20
CA ILE A 82 5.53 14.70 17.73
C ILE A 82 4.26 14.63 16.87
N PHE A 83 3.65 15.77 16.57
CA PHE A 83 2.46 15.84 15.72
C PHE A 83 2.74 15.33 14.30
N SER A 84 3.83 15.76 13.67
CA SER A 84 4.25 15.28 12.34
C SER A 84 4.51 13.77 12.34
N ASN A 85 5.16 13.23 13.37
CA ASN A 85 5.38 11.78 13.48
C ASN A 85 4.07 11.01 13.62
N ILE A 86 3.14 11.46 14.46
CA ILE A 86 1.83 10.83 14.63
C ILE A 86 1.08 10.82 13.29
N THR A 87 1.12 11.92 12.54
CA THR A 87 0.46 12.01 11.23
C THR A 87 1.06 11.02 10.23
N ILE A 88 2.39 10.92 10.15
CA ILE A 88 3.08 10.00 9.24
C ILE A 88 2.75 8.54 9.58
N TRP A 89 2.84 8.18 10.87
CA TRP A 89 2.51 6.83 11.33
C TRP A 89 1.03 6.50 11.15
N GLY A 90 0.14 7.47 11.38
CA GLY A 90 -1.29 7.33 11.12
C GLY A 90 -1.58 7.07 9.64
N LEU A 91 -0.98 7.85 8.73
CA LEU A 91 -1.12 7.65 7.28
C LEU A 91 -0.59 6.28 6.83
N LEU A 92 0.56 5.87 7.35
CA LEU A 92 1.15 4.57 7.05
C LEU A 92 0.24 3.43 7.54
N ALA A 93 -0.30 3.54 8.75
CA ALA A 93 -1.23 2.56 9.30
C ALA A 93 -2.50 2.43 8.45
N VAL A 94 -3.05 3.54 7.97
CA VAL A 94 -4.20 3.54 7.06
C VAL A 94 -3.87 2.84 5.74
N LEU A 95 -2.72 3.15 5.12
CA LEU A 95 -2.30 2.50 3.88
C LEU A 95 -2.13 0.99 4.04
N ILE A 96 -1.53 0.55 5.16
CA ILE A 96 -1.36 -0.87 5.48
C ILE A 96 -2.74 -1.53 5.70
N ALA A 97 -3.62 -0.91 6.45
CA ALA A 97 -4.96 -1.43 6.71
C ALA A 97 -5.78 -1.56 5.42
N VAL A 98 -5.74 -0.56 4.54
CA VAL A 98 -6.40 -0.60 3.23
C VAL A 98 -5.85 -1.75 2.39
N ASN A 99 -4.53 -1.90 2.28
CA ASN A 99 -3.94 -3.00 1.52
C ASN A 99 -4.31 -4.38 2.10
N LEU A 100 -4.26 -4.54 3.42
CA LEU A 100 -4.66 -5.77 4.08
C LEU A 100 -6.13 -6.10 3.83
N CYS A 101 -7.04 -5.17 4.08
CA CYS A 101 -8.48 -5.42 4.02
C CYS A 101 -9.01 -5.61 2.60
N PHE A 102 -8.50 -4.86 1.62
CA PHE A 102 -9.04 -4.84 0.26
C PHE A 102 -8.25 -5.65 -0.77
N ALA A 103 -7.01 -6.00 -0.49
CA ALA A 103 -6.18 -6.74 -1.43
C ALA A 103 -5.64 -8.05 -0.85
N THR A 104 -4.82 -7.98 0.20
CA THR A 104 -4.07 -9.14 0.68
C THR A 104 -4.99 -10.19 1.30
N ILE A 105 -5.81 -9.83 2.28
CA ILE A 105 -6.68 -10.79 2.98
C ILE A 105 -7.71 -11.43 2.04
N PRO A 106 -8.47 -10.67 1.21
CA PRO A 106 -9.42 -11.26 0.27
C PRO A 106 -8.76 -12.24 -0.71
N CYS A 107 -7.57 -11.90 -1.23
CA CYS A 107 -6.86 -12.71 -2.19
C CYS A 107 -6.42 -14.06 -1.58
N TRP A 108 -5.80 -14.05 -0.39
CA TRP A 108 -5.41 -15.26 0.32
C TRP A 108 -6.60 -16.09 0.79
N ALA A 109 -7.70 -15.44 1.20
CA ALA A 109 -8.93 -16.13 1.57
C ALA A 109 -9.52 -16.89 0.39
N ASP A 110 -9.62 -16.26 -0.79
CA ASP A 110 -10.12 -16.92 -2.00
C ASP A 110 -9.21 -18.06 -2.45
N TYR A 111 -7.89 -17.87 -2.35
CA TYR A 111 -6.92 -18.92 -2.67
C TYR A 111 -7.07 -20.15 -1.74
N ALA A 112 -7.25 -19.93 -0.45
CA ALA A 112 -7.39 -21.00 0.53
C ALA A 112 -8.74 -21.71 0.47
N THR A 113 -9.84 -20.94 0.29
CA THR A 113 -11.20 -21.51 0.28
C THR A 113 -11.66 -21.99 -1.08
N LYS A 114 -10.95 -21.64 -2.18
CA LYS A 114 -11.33 -21.96 -3.57
C LYS A 114 -12.73 -21.45 -3.90
N ASP A 115 -13.12 -20.30 -3.33
CA ASP A 115 -14.45 -19.70 -3.50
C ASP A 115 -14.53 -18.96 -4.83
N TYR A 116 -14.85 -19.70 -5.88
CA TYR A 116 -14.93 -19.20 -7.26
C TYR A 116 -16.37 -19.04 -7.69
N VAL A 117 -16.62 -17.98 -8.46
CA VAL A 117 -17.93 -17.68 -9.06
C VAL A 117 -17.81 -17.85 -10.57
N VAL A 118 -18.80 -18.51 -11.15
CA VAL A 118 -18.94 -18.65 -12.61
C VAL A 118 -20.06 -17.71 -13.05
N TYR A 119 -19.71 -16.71 -13.80
CA TYR A 119 -20.68 -15.83 -14.48
C TYR A 119 -20.87 -16.29 -15.92
N THR A 120 -22.10 -16.25 -16.41
CA THR A 120 -22.42 -16.52 -17.81
C THR A 120 -23.37 -15.42 -18.31
N GLY A 121 -22.94 -14.67 -19.29
CA GLY A 121 -23.71 -13.53 -19.79
C GLY A 121 -22.85 -12.56 -20.60
N ASN A 122 -23.39 -11.36 -20.79
CA ASN A 122 -22.69 -10.27 -21.45
C ASN A 122 -21.73 -9.58 -20.47
N PHE A 123 -20.59 -9.16 -20.96
CA PHE A 123 -19.64 -8.35 -20.23
C PHE A 123 -18.81 -7.49 -21.19
N THR A 124 -18.33 -6.37 -20.70
CA THR A 124 -17.42 -5.49 -21.45
C THR A 124 -16.01 -5.67 -20.91
N ALA A 125 -15.06 -5.89 -21.80
CA ALA A 125 -13.64 -6.01 -21.46
C ALA A 125 -12.87 -4.79 -21.94
N HIS A 126 -11.92 -4.33 -21.12
CA HIS A 126 -10.97 -3.28 -21.47
C HIS A 126 -9.55 -3.78 -21.20
N ASP A 127 -8.70 -3.82 -22.22
CA ASP A 127 -7.28 -4.15 -22.06
C ASP A 127 -6.48 -2.89 -21.69
N TYR A 128 -6.02 -2.81 -20.46
CA TYR A 128 -5.14 -1.74 -20.03
C TYR A 128 -3.79 -2.32 -19.56
N MET A 129 -2.72 -2.04 -20.29
CA MET A 129 -1.36 -2.50 -19.98
C MET A 129 -1.25 -4.02 -19.76
N LYS A 130 -1.88 -4.84 -20.62
CA LYS A 130 -1.94 -6.31 -20.50
C LYS A 130 -2.67 -6.81 -19.26
N ARG A 131 -3.57 -6.02 -18.71
CA ARG A 131 -4.50 -6.40 -17.66
C ARG A 131 -5.91 -6.15 -18.16
N ASP A 132 -6.71 -7.18 -18.09
CA ASP A 132 -8.12 -7.06 -18.44
C ASP A 132 -8.89 -6.49 -17.28
N HIS A 133 -9.67 -5.49 -17.58
CA HIS A 133 -10.71 -4.96 -16.72
C HIS A 133 -12.04 -5.39 -17.31
N ILE A 134 -12.75 -6.26 -16.60
CA ILE A 134 -14.03 -6.80 -17.06
C ILE A 134 -15.14 -6.20 -16.22
N ILE A 135 -16.15 -5.68 -16.89
CA ILE A 135 -17.36 -5.16 -16.26
C ILE A 135 -18.51 -6.08 -16.66
N LEU A 136 -19.07 -6.78 -15.68
CA LEU A 136 -20.24 -7.63 -15.88
C LEU A 136 -21.51 -6.79 -16.06
N GLU A 137 -22.56 -7.39 -16.59
CA GLU A 137 -23.84 -6.72 -16.83
C GLU A 137 -24.49 -6.16 -15.54
N ASP A 138 -24.21 -6.78 -14.40
CA ASP A 138 -24.63 -6.31 -13.07
C ASP A 138 -23.78 -5.16 -12.49
N GLY A 139 -22.81 -4.65 -13.26
CA GLY A 139 -21.86 -3.63 -12.82
C GLY A 139 -20.70 -4.15 -11.96
N THR A 140 -20.59 -5.46 -11.77
CA THR A 140 -19.44 -6.04 -11.03
C THR A 140 -18.15 -5.83 -11.82
N TYR A 141 -17.17 -5.21 -11.17
CA TYR A 141 -15.86 -4.95 -11.75
C TYR A 141 -14.87 -6.05 -11.37
N LEU A 142 -14.27 -6.67 -12.39
CA LEU A 142 -13.27 -7.72 -12.25
C LEU A 142 -11.94 -7.27 -12.86
N HIS A 143 -10.84 -7.84 -12.39
CA HIS A 143 -9.51 -7.58 -12.92
C HIS A 143 -8.70 -8.88 -13.03
N GLY A 144 -7.78 -8.92 -13.98
CA GLY A 144 -6.98 -10.13 -14.16
C GLY A 144 -6.14 -10.13 -15.42
N ARG A 145 -5.86 -11.33 -15.91
CA ARG A 145 -5.18 -11.59 -17.17
C ARG A 145 -5.94 -12.69 -17.92
N GLY A 146 -7.10 -12.37 -18.40
CA GLY A 146 -7.96 -13.30 -19.16
C GLY A 146 -7.62 -13.34 -20.66
N GLY A 147 -6.92 -12.33 -21.18
CA GLY A 147 -6.59 -12.21 -22.60
C GLY A 147 -7.76 -11.74 -23.44
N TYR A 148 -8.67 -10.97 -22.86
CA TYR A 148 -9.78 -10.34 -23.57
C TYR A 148 -9.31 -9.02 -24.21
N ASN A 149 -9.63 -8.81 -25.48
CA ASN A 149 -9.44 -7.53 -26.13
C ASN A 149 -10.57 -6.56 -25.76
N ASP A 150 -10.36 -5.26 -26.02
CA ASP A 150 -11.41 -4.24 -25.82
C ASP A 150 -12.68 -4.59 -26.61
N GLY A 151 -13.81 -4.48 -25.95
CA GLY A 151 -15.14 -4.67 -26.55
C GLY A 151 -16.13 -5.44 -25.68
N ASP A 152 -17.30 -5.66 -26.28
CA ASP A 152 -18.38 -6.41 -25.66
C ASP A 152 -18.26 -7.90 -26.00
N TRP A 153 -18.45 -8.71 -24.99
CA TRP A 153 -18.29 -10.15 -25.05
C TRP A 153 -19.52 -10.86 -24.47
N PHE A 154 -19.78 -12.04 -24.99
CA PHE A 154 -20.74 -12.98 -24.40
C PHE A 154 -20.03 -14.29 -24.12
N GLY A 155 -20.13 -14.78 -22.87
CA GLY A 155 -19.47 -16.03 -22.52
C GLY A 155 -19.46 -16.32 -21.03
N LYS A 156 -18.53 -17.21 -20.65
CA LYS A 156 -18.31 -17.59 -19.26
C LYS A 156 -17.07 -16.94 -18.72
N VAL A 157 -17.18 -16.26 -17.59
CA VAL A 157 -16.08 -15.70 -16.81
C VAL A 157 -16.04 -16.36 -15.45
N VAL A 158 -14.91 -16.92 -15.07
CA VAL A 158 -14.69 -17.48 -13.73
C VAL A 158 -13.79 -16.53 -12.97
N TYR A 159 -14.23 -16.15 -11.78
CA TYR A 159 -13.47 -15.21 -10.95
C TYR A 159 -13.56 -15.58 -9.46
N SER A 160 -12.59 -15.10 -8.70
CA SER A 160 -12.58 -15.22 -7.24
C SER A 160 -13.57 -14.27 -6.61
N ARG A 161 -14.37 -14.74 -5.66
CA ARG A 161 -15.53 -14.00 -5.12
C ARG A 161 -15.14 -12.70 -4.42
N ARG A 162 -14.14 -12.76 -3.54
CA ARG A 162 -13.77 -11.61 -2.69
C ARG A 162 -12.77 -10.69 -3.37
N SER A 163 -11.73 -11.27 -3.98
CA SER A 163 -10.67 -10.51 -4.65
C SER A 163 -11.02 -10.09 -6.08
N ARG A 164 -12.09 -10.64 -6.67
CA ARG A 164 -12.58 -10.31 -8.02
C ARG A 164 -11.53 -10.46 -9.12
N ILE A 165 -10.66 -11.46 -8.97
CA ILE A 165 -9.61 -11.77 -9.94
C ILE A 165 -10.12 -12.79 -10.93
N VAL A 166 -9.97 -12.50 -12.23
CA VAL A 166 -10.34 -13.41 -13.31
C VAL A 166 -9.38 -14.58 -13.38
N LEU A 167 -9.91 -15.79 -13.44
CA LEU A 167 -9.16 -17.05 -13.35
C LEU A 167 -9.12 -17.83 -14.65
N ASN A 168 -10.11 -17.68 -15.53
CA ASN A 168 -10.08 -18.31 -16.84
C ASN A 168 -9.34 -17.43 -17.87
N LYS A 169 -8.73 -18.11 -18.84
CA LYS A 169 -8.25 -17.46 -20.05
C LYS A 169 -9.36 -17.52 -21.10
N ARG A 170 -9.28 -16.61 -22.06
CA ARG A 170 -10.03 -16.71 -23.29
C ARG A 170 -9.62 -18.00 -24.01
N ASP A 171 -10.58 -18.83 -24.38
CA ASP A 171 -10.41 -19.96 -25.27
C ASP A 171 -10.30 -19.51 -26.73
#